data_dfbaa19814a93ef3496c8daa59ea149c
#
_entry.id   dfbaa19814a93ef3496c8daa59ea149c
#
_cell.length_a   1.000
_cell.length_b   1.000
_cell.length_c   1.000
_cell.angle_alpha   90.00
_cell.angle_beta   90.00
_cell.angle_gamma   90.00
#
_symmetry.space_group_name_H-M   'P 1'
#
loop_
_entity.id
_entity.type
_entity.pdbx_description
1 polymer ?
#
loop_
_entity_poly.entity_id
_entity_poly.type
_entity_poly.pdbx_seq_one_letter_code
_entity_poly.pdbx_strand_id
1 'polypeptide(L)'
;MNSKCEFCDYKSFSQQLLLETSRTYLIYPRRPIFTYHFMFVPKEHAPYFISFSDESLIDMKATMKLVVGKLSKSKEGFIGYNLVSNNGDKRVGQKVPHYHCHMFLRRDDEEISPYTLMNNRDLTDDSDGEKREADFNILKKKLAE
;
A
#
# COMPACT_ATOMS: atom_id res chain seq x y z
N MET A 1 22.33 -0.24 -4.41
CA MET A 1 21.12 -1.09 -4.28
C MET A 1 21.42 -2.25 -3.36
N ASN A 2 20.52 -2.52 -2.43
CA ASN A 2 20.63 -3.67 -1.55
C ASN A 2 19.90 -4.87 -2.18
N SER A 3 20.66 -5.83 -2.73
CA SER A 3 20.09 -7.01 -3.40
C SER A 3 19.24 -7.91 -2.50
N LYS A 4 19.37 -7.74 -1.17
CA LYS A 4 18.57 -8.49 -0.18
C LYS A 4 17.28 -7.77 0.21
N CYS A 5 17.09 -6.54 -0.26
CA CYS A 5 15.89 -5.77 0.05
C CYS A 5 14.77 -6.15 -0.92
N GLU A 6 13.66 -6.62 -0.38
CA GLU A 6 12.49 -7.02 -1.16
C GLU A 6 11.96 -5.87 -2.05
N PHE A 7 11.92 -4.65 -1.54
CA PHE A 7 11.41 -3.49 -2.29
C PHE A 7 12.45 -2.83 -3.20
N CYS A 8 13.73 -3.25 -3.12
CA CYS A 8 14.74 -2.89 -4.11
C CYS A 8 14.78 -3.89 -5.27
N ASP A 9 14.25 -5.08 -5.08
CA ASP A 9 14.20 -6.12 -6.09
C ASP A 9 12.82 -6.11 -6.77
N TYR A 10 12.75 -5.48 -7.93
CA TYR A 10 11.51 -5.33 -8.70
C TYR A 10 10.79 -6.67 -8.93
N LYS A 11 11.53 -7.75 -9.16
CA LYS A 11 10.94 -9.06 -9.39
C LYS A 11 10.17 -9.59 -8.18
N SER A 12 10.55 -9.17 -6.97
CA SER A 12 9.90 -9.62 -5.74
C SER A 12 8.46 -9.13 -5.62
N PHE A 13 8.12 -8.01 -6.27
CA PHE A 13 6.78 -7.40 -6.12
C PHE A 13 6.11 -7.04 -7.45
N SER A 14 6.73 -7.33 -8.59
CA SER A 14 6.20 -6.90 -9.89
C SER A 14 4.77 -7.40 -10.16
N GLN A 15 4.41 -8.56 -9.64
CA GLN A 15 3.05 -9.10 -9.77
C GLN A 15 2.03 -8.40 -8.89
N GLN A 16 2.49 -7.60 -7.92
CA GLN A 16 1.65 -6.83 -7.01
C GLN A 16 1.57 -5.36 -7.41
N LEU A 17 2.32 -4.97 -8.42
CA LEU A 17 2.43 -3.57 -8.85
C LEU A 17 1.14 -3.11 -9.52
N LEU A 18 0.50 -2.11 -8.91
CA LEU A 18 -0.71 -1.49 -9.44
C LEU A 18 -0.38 -0.35 -10.39
N LEU A 19 0.61 0.46 -10.00
CA LEU A 19 1.04 1.61 -10.78
C LEU A 19 2.40 2.07 -10.26
N GLU A 20 3.14 2.81 -11.07
CA GLU A 20 4.36 3.48 -10.62
C GLU A 20 4.44 4.89 -11.19
N THR A 21 5.09 5.75 -10.43
CA THR A 21 5.45 7.11 -10.84
C THR A 21 6.96 7.21 -10.93
N SER A 22 7.50 8.42 -11.10
CA SER A 22 8.94 8.58 -11.24
C SER A 22 9.73 8.10 -10.01
N ARG A 23 9.16 8.19 -8.80
CA ARG A 23 9.85 7.87 -7.55
C ARG A 23 9.08 6.95 -6.60
N THR A 24 7.88 6.49 -6.98
CA THR A 24 7.01 5.71 -6.11
C THR A 24 6.44 4.49 -6.82
N TYR A 25 6.45 3.36 -6.12
CA TYR A 25 5.68 2.18 -6.49
C TYR A 25 4.39 2.13 -5.67
N LEU A 26 3.28 1.82 -6.33
CA LEU A 26 2.02 1.50 -5.67
C LEU A 26 1.81 0.00 -5.75
N ILE A 27 1.84 -0.65 -4.60
CA ILE A 27 1.82 -2.11 -4.49
C ILE A 27 0.53 -2.54 -3.78
N TYR A 28 -0.13 -3.58 -4.31
CA TYR A 28 -1.22 -4.23 -3.61
C TYR A 28 -0.67 -5.31 -2.70
N PRO A 29 -0.93 -5.27 -1.38
CA PRO A 29 -0.32 -6.20 -0.45
C PRO A 29 -0.78 -7.64 -0.69
N ARG A 30 0.04 -8.60 -0.29
CA ARG A 30 -0.30 -10.03 -0.38
C ARG A 30 -1.47 -10.40 0.51
N ARG A 31 -1.60 -9.71 1.65
CA ARG A 31 -2.66 -9.91 2.63
C ARG A 31 -3.35 -8.58 2.92
N PRO A 32 -4.20 -8.11 1.99
CA PRO A 32 -4.88 -6.84 2.22
C PRO A 32 -5.86 -6.95 3.40
N ILE A 33 -5.84 -5.95 4.26
CA ILE A 33 -6.75 -5.86 5.41
C ILE A 33 -8.14 -5.41 4.95
N PHE A 34 -8.16 -4.52 3.96
CA PHE A 34 -9.39 -4.03 3.32
C PHE A 34 -9.24 -4.18 1.82
N THR A 35 -10.34 -4.15 1.07
CA THR A 35 -10.31 -4.20 -0.39
C THR A 35 -9.43 -3.08 -0.97
N TYR A 36 -9.53 -1.88 -0.41
CA TYR A 36 -8.74 -0.72 -0.84
C TYR A 36 -7.57 -0.48 0.10
N HIS A 37 -6.73 -1.49 0.23
CA HIS A 37 -5.49 -1.43 1.00
C HIS A 37 -4.32 -1.32 0.04
N PHE A 38 -3.55 -0.25 0.13
CA PHE A 38 -2.42 0.06 -0.74
C PHE A 38 -1.13 0.20 0.05
N MET A 39 0.00 -0.10 -0.59
CA MET A 39 1.32 0.23 -0.06
C MET A 39 2.00 1.21 -1.02
N PHE A 40 2.43 2.35 -0.51
CA PHE A 40 3.24 3.32 -1.23
C PHE A 40 4.69 3.13 -0.81
N VAL A 41 5.56 2.86 -1.78
CA VAL A 41 6.96 2.49 -1.54
C VAL A 41 7.85 3.41 -2.38
N PRO A 42 8.76 4.19 -1.76
CA PRO A 42 9.69 4.99 -2.55
C PRO A 42 10.68 4.09 -3.28
N LYS A 43 11.03 4.46 -4.50
CA LYS A 43 12.00 3.69 -5.31
C LYS A 43 13.41 3.75 -4.71
N GLU A 44 13.78 4.88 -4.09
CA GLU A 44 15.05 4.96 -3.37
C GLU A 44 15.03 4.07 -2.13
N HIS A 45 16.17 3.47 -1.83
CA HIS A 45 16.30 2.65 -0.61
C HIS A 45 16.57 3.55 0.58
N ALA A 46 15.61 3.64 1.47
CA ALA A 46 15.75 4.30 2.77
C ALA A 46 14.86 3.54 3.77
N PRO A 47 15.37 3.21 4.95
CA PRO A 47 14.61 2.35 5.87
C PRO A 47 13.45 3.09 6.53
N TYR A 48 13.55 4.41 6.75
CA TYR A 48 12.60 5.13 7.60
C TYR A 48 12.03 6.36 6.91
N PHE A 49 10.88 6.81 7.38
CA PHE A 49 10.23 8.04 6.91
C PHE A 49 11.18 9.24 6.90
N ILE A 50 11.97 9.40 7.95
CA ILE A 50 12.86 10.55 8.10
C ILE A 50 14.17 10.42 7.28
N SER A 51 14.40 9.30 6.62
CA SER A 51 15.67 9.04 5.93
C SER A 51 15.56 9.09 4.40
N PHE A 52 14.36 9.08 3.81
CA PHE A 52 14.27 9.24 2.36
C PHE A 52 14.14 10.72 1.96
N SER A 53 14.45 11.03 0.69
CA SER A 53 14.53 12.41 0.19
C SER A 53 13.18 13.13 0.18
N ASP A 54 13.24 14.46 0.25
CA ASP A 54 12.05 15.31 0.10
C ASP A 54 11.42 15.15 -1.28
N GLU A 55 12.20 14.94 -2.32
CA GLU A 55 11.71 14.71 -3.68
C GLU A 55 10.84 13.43 -3.73
N SER A 56 11.28 12.37 -3.07
CA SER A 56 10.52 11.12 -3.00
C SER A 56 9.25 11.30 -2.18
N LEU A 57 9.30 12.10 -1.11
CA LEU A 57 8.10 12.40 -0.30
C LEU A 57 7.06 13.18 -1.12
N ILE A 58 7.50 14.17 -1.88
CA ILE A 58 6.62 14.95 -2.75
C ILE A 58 5.96 14.05 -3.80
N ASP A 59 6.75 13.20 -4.44
CA ASP A 59 6.25 12.25 -5.44
C ASP A 59 5.24 11.26 -4.82
N MET A 60 5.56 10.75 -3.64
CA MET A 60 4.66 9.82 -2.92
C MET A 60 3.32 10.48 -2.60
N LYS A 61 3.35 11.71 -2.08
CA LYS A 61 2.12 12.47 -1.79
C LYS A 61 1.31 12.72 -3.07
N ALA A 62 1.99 13.08 -4.16
CA ALA A 62 1.33 13.29 -5.45
C ALA A 62 0.70 11.99 -5.96
N THR A 63 1.38 10.85 -5.77
CA THR A 63 0.86 9.53 -6.13
C THR A 63 -0.39 9.18 -5.30
N MET A 64 -0.38 9.48 -4.01
CA MET A 64 -1.55 9.30 -3.14
C MET A 64 -2.75 10.12 -3.63
N LYS A 65 -2.51 11.38 -3.98
CA LYS A 65 -3.57 12.25 -4.56
C LYS A 65 -4.13 11.68 -5.85
N LEU A 66 -3.26 11.18 -6.72
CA LEU A 66 -3.64 10.55 -7.98
C LEU A 66 -4.55 9.33 -7.74
N VAL A 67 -4.14 8.45 -6.84
CA VAL A 67 -4.87 7.21 -6.51
C VAL A 67 -6.26 7.54 -5.94
N VAL A 68 -6.31 8.39 -4.93
CA VAL A 68 -7.58 8.79 -4.31
C VAL A 68 -8.47 9.49 -5.34
N GLY A 69 -7.92 10.36 -6.16
CA GLY A 69 -8.66 11.06 -7.21
C GLY A 69 -9.27 10.12 -8.24
N LYS A 70 -8.51 9.12 -8.69
CA LYS A 70 -9.01 8.15 -9.67
C LYS A 70 -10.10 7.26 -9.08
N LEU A 71 -9.92 6.78 -7.86
CA LEU A 71 -10.87 5.87 -7.22
C LEU A 71 -12.14 6.59 -6.75
N SER A 72 -12.05 7.86 -6.41
CA SER A 72 -13.21 8.67 -6.01
C SER A 72 -14.21 8.93 -7.15
N LYS A 73 -13.81 8.67 -8.39
CA LYS A 73 -14.72 8.73 -9.55
C LYS A 73 -15.62 7.51 -9.61
N SER A 74 -15.31 6.45 -8.91
CA SER A 74 -16.17 5.27 -8.82
C SER A 74 -17.37 5.57 -7.91
N LYS A 75 -18.45 4.79 -8.07
CA LYS A 75 -19.68 4.96 -7.28
C LYS A 75 -19.53 4.46 -5.83
N GLU A 76 -18.33 4.09 -5.41
CA GLU A 76 -18.09 3.63 -4.07
C GLU A 76 -18.02 4.80 -3.10
N GLY A 77 -18.73 4.72 -2.00
CA GLY A 77 -18.77 5.78 -1.01
C GLY A 77 -17.54 5.78 -0.12
N PHE A 78 -16.48 6.47 -0.53
CA PHE A 78 -15.31 6.65 0.31
C PHE A 78 -15.55 7.72 1.35
N ILE A 79 -15.21 7.42 2.60
CA ILE A 79 -15.43 8.31 3.75
C ILE A 79 -14.13 8.86 4.34
N GLY A 80 -12.98 8.38 3.87
CA GLY A 80 -11.68 8.81 4.37
C GLY A 80 -10.63 7.74 4.17
N TYR A 81 -9.45 7.96 4.76
CA TYR A 81 -8.35 6.99 4.67
C TYR A 81 -7.51 7.02 5.93
N ASN A 82 -6.86 5.89 6.19
CA ASN A 82 -5.84 5.79 7.24
C ASN A 82 -4.48 5.64 6.57
N LEU A 83 -3.47 6.31 7.11
CA LEU A 83 -2.08 6.11 6.74
C LEU A 83 -1.36 5.48 7.92
N VAL A 84 -0.66 4.38 7.66
CA VAL A 84 0.09 3.66 8.70
C VAL A 84 1.48 3.34 8.16
N SER A 85 2.50 3.76 8.88
CA SER A 85 3.88 3.35 8.59
C SER A 85 4.57 2.95 9.88
N ASN A 86 5.37 1.89 9.80
CA ASN A 86 6.16 1.38 10.92
C ASN A 86 7.64 1.65 10.63
N ASN A 87 8.33 2.28 11.55
CA ASN A 87 9.70 2.75 11.35
C ASN A 87 10.58 2.26 12.50
N GLY A 88 11.39 1.23 12.25
CA GLY A 88 12.33 0.74 13.23
C GLY A 88 12.43 -0.78 13.27
N ASP A 89 12.70 -1.30 14.45
CA ASP A 89 12.85 -2.73 14.71
C ASP A 89 11.56 -3.51 14.40
N LYS A 90 11.69 -4.81 14.16
CA LYS A 90 10.54 -5.71 13.91
C LYS A 90 9.47 -5.62 15.01
N ARG A 91 9.88 -5.33 16.24
CA ARG A 91 8.96 -5.15 17.37
C ARG A 91 8.07 -3.92 17.23
N VAL A 92 8.50 -2.96 16.42
CA VAL A 92 7.69 -1.77 16.08
C VAL A 92 6.70 -2.10 14.96
N GLY A 93 6.96 -3.17 14.21
CA GLY A 93 6.11 -3.63 13.13
C GLY A 93 6.69 -3.50 11.74
N GLN A 94 7.92 -2.98 11.60
CA GLN A 94 8.57 -2.87 10.30
C GLN A 94 9.26 -4.19 9.95
N LYS A 95 8.66 -4.93 9.04
CA LYS A 95 9.18 -6.24 8.61
C LYS A 95 10.22 -6.14 7.50
N VAL A 96 10.07 -5.17 6.60
CA VAL A 96 11.00 -4.92 5.50
C VAL A 96 11.73 -3.61 5.79
N PRO A 97 13.09 -3.61 5.83
CA PRO A 97 13.88 -2.41 6.15
C PRO A 97 14.01 -1.47 4.96
N HIS A 98 12.91 -1.14 4.37
CA HIS A 98 12.73 -0.19 3.28
C HIS A 98 11.39 0.48 3.55
N TYR A 99 11.34 1.80 3.60
CA TYR A 99 10.15 2.54 3.98
C TYR A 99 8.96 2.14 3.10
N HIS A 100 7.82 1.93 3.72
CA HIS A 100 6.56 1.74 3.03
C HIS A 100 5.42 2.26 3.90
N CYS A 101 4.44 2.88 3.24
CA CYS A 101 3.27 3.45 3.88
C CYS A 101 2.03 2.70 3.44
N HIS A 102 1.29 2.16 4.39
CA HIS A 102 -0.01 1.56 4.13
C HIS A 102 -1.06 2.65 4.07
N MET A 103 -1.92 2.59 3.07
CA MET A 103 -3.13 3.41 3.00
C MET A 103 -4.34 2.47 2.98
N PHE A 104 -5.27 2.71 3.90
CA PHE A 104 -6.58 2.08 3.87
C PHE A 104 -7.59 3.12 3.42
N LEU A 105 -8.01 3.08 2.16
CA LEU A 105 -9.05 3.96 1.66
C LEU A 105 -10.39 3.35 2.08
N ARG A 106 -11.08 4.01 3.01
CA ARG A 106 -12.20 3.44 3.74
C ARG A 106 -13.53 3.71 3.05
N ARG A 107 -14.34 2.67 2.98
CA ARG A 107 -15.68 2.73 2.43
C ARG A 107 -16.71 2.87 3.54
N ASP A 108 -17.85 3.44 3.20
CA ASP A 108 -18.96 3.68 4.13
C ASP A 108 -19.50 2.38 4.77
N ASP A 109 -19.39 1.26 4.07
CA ASP A 109 -19.83 -0.06 4.56
C ASP A 109 -18.81 -0.79 5.44
N GLU A 110 -17.64 -0.21 5.67
CA GLU A 110 -16.57 -0.79 6.48
C GLU A 110 -16.58 -0.19 7.89
N GLU A 111 -17.28 -0.83 8.81
CA GLU A 111 -17.44 -0.32 10.17
C GLU A 111 -16.26 -0.64 11.09
N ILE A 112 -15.48 -1.68 10.76
CA ILE A 112 -14.43 -2.16 11.66
C ILE A 112 -13.22 -1.23 11.66
N SER A 113 -12.66 -1.00 12.85
CA SER A 113 -11.43 -0.22 13.01
C SER A 113 -10.23 -0.96 12.41
N PRO A 114 -9.32 -0.24 11.71
CA PRO A 114 -8.09 -0.87 11.21
C PRO A 114 -7.21 -1.40 12.34
N TYR A 115 -7.27 -0.80 13.52
CA TYR A 115 -6.52 -1.26 14.70
C TYR A 115 -6.98 -2.64 15.15
N THR A 116 -8.27 -2.92 15.09
CA THR A 116 -8.82 -4.24 15.42
C THR A 116 -8.30 -5.31 14.46
N LEU A 117 -8.30 -5.02 13.16
CA LEU A 117 -7.81 -5.96 12.15
C LEU A 117 -6.30 -6.15 12.22
N MET A 118 -5.55 -5.10 12.53
CA MET A 118 -4.10 -5.19 12.67
C MET A 118 -3.68 -6.03 13.87
N ASN A 119 -4.47 -6.00 14.94
CA ASN A 119 -4.20 -6.79 16.15
C ASN A 119 -4.65 -8.25 16.00
N ASN A 120 -5.59 -8.54 15.13
CA ASN A 120 -6.12 -9.89 14.89
C ASN A 120 -5.78 -10.36 13.47
N ARG A 121 -4.52 -10.79 13.29
CA ARG A 121 -4.02 -11.20 11.98
C ARG A 121 -4.75 -12.40 11.39
N ASP A 122 -5.39 -13.20 12.22
CA ASP A 122 -6.21 -14.33 11.77
C ASP A 122 -7.41 -13.86 10.94
N LEU A 123 -7.84 -12.60 11.13
CA LEU A 123 -8.92 -11.99 10.33
C LEU A 123 -8.44 -11.53 8.95
N THR A 124 -7.12 -11.52 8.72
CA THR A 124 -6.52 -11.17 7.43
C THR A 124 -5.96 -12.43 6.76
N ASP A 125 -6.62 -13.53 6.95
CA ASP A 125 -6.23 -14.82 6.39
C ASP A 125 -6.17 -14.76 4.86
N ASP A 126 -5.12 -15.35 4.29
CA ASP A 126 -4.88 -15.44 2.85
C ASP A 126 -5.73 -16.56 2.19
N SER A 127 -6.77 -17.01 2.88
CA SER A 127 -7.64 -18.08 2.39
C SER A 127 -8.47 -17.68 1.18
N ASP A 128 -8.55 -16.39 0.87
CA ASP A 128 -9.34 -15.88 -0.26
C ASP A 128 -8.44 -15.28 -1.37
N GLY A 129 -7.51 -16.08 -1.86
CA GLY A 129 -6.59 -15.69 -2.93
C GLY A 129 -7.31 -15.32 -4.23
N GLU A 130 -8.45 -15.94 -4.52
CA GLU A 130 -9.24 -15.62 -5.72
C GLU A 130 -9.85 -14.22 -5.62
N LYS A 131 -10.37 -13.87 -4.45
CA LYS A 131 -10.92 -12.52 -4.20
C LYS A 131 -9.83 -11.47 -4.32
N ARG A 132 -8.66 -11.72 -3.72
CA ARG A 132 -7.52 -10.81 -3.81
C ARG A 132 -7.10 -10.57 -5.26
N GLU A 133 -7.01 -11.64 -6.05
CA GLU A 133 -6.64 -11.57 -7.46
C GLU A 133 -7.67 -10.76 -8.26
N ALA A 134 -8.95 -11.01 -8.01
CA ALA A 134 -10.03 -10.25 -8.66
C ALA A 134 -9.98 -8.77 -8.28
N ASP A 135 -9.79 -8.46 -7.00
CA ASP A 135 -9.67 -7.08 -6.52
C ASP A 135 -8.45 -6.38 -7.14
N PHE A 136 -7.31 -7.06 -7.21
CA PHE A 136 -6.10 -6.53 -7.84
C PHE A 136 -6.37 -6.16 -9.31
N ASN A 137 -6.99 -7.04 -10.06
CA ASN A 137 -7.27 -6.81 -11.48
C ASN A 137 -8.23 -5.63 -11.69
N ILE A 138 -9.25 -5.51 -10.85
CA ILE A 138 -10.21 -4.40 -10.88
C ILE A 138 -9.50 -3.09 -10.58
N LEU A 139 -8.68 -3.06 -9.53
CA LEU A 139 -7.95 -1.87 -9.11
C LEU A 139 -6.94 -1.44 -10.16
N LYS A 140 -6.21 -2.38 -10.73
CA LYS A 140 -5.23 -2.09 -11.78
C LYS A 140 -5.91 -1.43 -12.99
N LYS A 141 -7.07 -1.93 -13.39
CA LYS A 141 -7.85 -1.36 -14.49
C LYS A 141 -8.33 0.06 -14.15
N LYS A 142 -8.92 0.25 -12.97
CA LYS A 142 -9.41 1.58 -12.54
C LYS A 142 -8.31 2.61 -12.48
N LEU A 143 -7.13 2.23 -12.04
CA LEU A 143 -5.98 3.12 -11.91
C LEU A 143 -5.33 3.44 -13.27
N ALA A 144 -5.52 2.60 -14.26
CA ALA A 144 -5.03 2.83 -15.62
C ALA A 144 -5.91 3.83 -16.41
N GLU A 145 -7.15 4.05 -15.97
CA GLU A 145 -8.05 5.03 -16.57
C GLU A 145 -7.61 6.45 -16.19
#